data_be5e2967732d7338255de7a0b078e5b8
#
_entry.id   be5e2967732d7338255de7a0b078e5b8
#
_cell.length_a   1.000
_cell.length_b   1.000
_cell.length_c   1.000
_cell.angle_alpha   90.00
_cell.angle_beta   90.00
_cell.angle_gamma   90.00
#
_symmetry.space_group_name_H-M   'P 1'
#
loop_
_entity.id
_entity.type
_entity.pdbx_description
1 polymer ?
#
loop_
_entity_poly.entity_id
_entity_poly.type
_entity_poly.pdbx_seq_one_letter_code
_entity_poly.pdbx_strand_id
1 'polypeptide(L)'
;RIMYIEAAKHQIIYHTEDEAIVSKGSMAKIVKELWEYGFIRVHVAYVVNIRYIKQIGKKELILRDETVLPISGSYKEETMKNYKMLLERIRYGESR
;
A
#
# COMPACT_ATOMS: atom_id res chain seq x y z
N ARG A 1 -4.74 10.22 -7.83
CA ARG A 1 -4.31 9.67 -6.55
C ARG A 1 -3.92 8.23 -6.67
N ILE A 2 -2.82 7.87 -6.05
CA ILE A 2 -2.30 6.52 -6.13
C ILE A 2 -2.97 5.64 -5.09
N MET A 3 -3.59 4.55 -5.55
CA MET A 3 -4.22 3.59 -4.67
C MET A 3 -3.21 2.56 -4.18
N TYR A 4 -2.42 2.03 -5.11
CA TYR A 4 -1.37 1.08 -4.76
C TYR A 4 -0.34 1.02 -5.87
N ILE A 5 0.80 0.43 -5.56
CA ILE A 5 1.94 0.35 -6.47
C ILE A 5 2.32 -1.11 -6.60
N GLU A 6 2.52 -1.54 -7.83
CA GLU A 6 2.80 -2.93 -8.16
C GLU A 6 4.14 -3.07 -8.86
N ALA A 7 4.91 -4.09 -8.45
CA ALA A 7 6.14 -4.44 -9.16
C ALA A 7 5.84 -5.65 -10.04
N ALA A 8 6.02 -5.51 -11.35
CA ALA A 8 5.74 -6.58 -12.31
C ALA A 8 6.74 -6.52 -13.45
N LYS A 9 7.41 -7.65 -13.72
CA LYS A 9 8.30 -7.78 -14.87
C LYS A 9 9.30 -6.64 -14.99
N HIS A 10 9.96 -6.33 -13.89
CA HIS A 10 11.00 -5.28 -13.84
C HIS A 10 10.47 -3.88 -14.03
N GLN A 11 9.17 -3.70 -13.89
CA GLN A 11 8.54 -2.39 -14.00
C GLN A 11 7.78 -2.08 -12.73
N ILE A 12 7.55 -0.79 -12.51
CA ILE A 12 6.72 -0.31 -11.41
C ILE A 12 5.45 0.24 -12.02
N ILE A 13 4.32 -0.18 -11.50
CA ILE A 13 3.02 0.26 -12.01
C ILE A 13 2.29 1.01 -10.89
N TYR A 14 2.00 2.27 -11.12
CA TYR A 14 1.25 3.10 -10.17
C TYR A 14 -0.22 3.05 -10.56
N HIS A 15 -1.03 2.43 -9.69
CA HIS A 15 -2.47 2.30 -9.94
C HIS A 15 -3.20 3.45 -9.28
N THR A 16 -3.82 4.30 -10.11
CA THR A 16 -4.67 5.38 -9.61
C THR A 16 -6.12 4.98 -9.80
N GLU A 17 -7.03 5.86 -9.42
CA GLU A 17 -8.46 5.59 -9.61
C GLU A 17 -8.83 5.52 -11.08
N ASP A 18 -8.09 6.20 -11.93
CA ASP A 18 -8.44 6.33 -13.33
C ASP A 18 -7.55 5.54 -14.27
N GLU A 19 -6.32 5.27 -13.90
CA GLU A 19 -5.37 4.69 -14.86
C GLU A 19 -4.23 3.98 -14.16
N ALA A 20 -3.43 3.30 -14.95
CA ALA A 20 -2.21 2.64 -14.48
C ALA A 20 -1.04 3.29 -15.19
N ILE A 21 -0.08 3.78 -14.42
CA ILE A 21 1.08 4.48 -14.96
C ILE A 21 2.31 3.60 -14.76
N VAL A 22 2.95 3.25 -15.88
CA VAL A 22 4.11 2.37 -15.86
C VAL A 22 5.39 3.21 -15.78
N SER A 23 6.30 2.77 -14.93
CA SER A 23 7.54 3.49 -14.70
C SER A 23 8.65 2.51 -14.35
N LYS A 24 9.84 3.03 -14.14
CA LYS A 24 10.96 2.26 -13.63
C LYS A 24 11.23 2.68 -12.21
N GLY A 25 11.86 1.79 -11.43
CA GLY A 25 12.18 2.15 -10.07
C GLY A 25 12.43 0.94 -9.21
N SER A 26 12.59 1.19 -7.93
CA SER A 26 12.87 0.18 -6.93
C SER A 26 11.81 0.23 -5.85
N MET A 27 11.19 -0.93 -5.56
CA MET A 27 10.17 -0.98 -4.52
C MET A 27 10.74 -0.60 -3.16
N ALA A 28 11.97 -1.02 -2.87
CA ALA A 28 12.59 -0.68 -1.60
C ALA A 28 12.71 0.83 -1.42
N LYS A 29 13.08 1.52 -2.48
CA LYS A 29 13.21 2.97 -2.44
C LYS A 29 11.85 3.65 -2.33
N ILE A 30 10.87 3.13 -3.07
CA ILE A 30 9.52 3.66 -3.05
C ILE A 30 8.92 3.55 -1.65
N VAL A 31 9.12 2.41 -0.98
CA VAL A 31 8.61 2.20 0.36
C VAL A 31 9.16 3.27 1.32
N LYS A 32 10.46 3.55 1.22
CA LYS A 32 11.07 4.56 2.09
C LYS A 32 10.51 5.95 1.82
N GLU A 33 10.31 6.28 0.56
CA GLU A 33 9.88 7.62 0.18
C GLU A 33 8.41 7.87 0.49
N LEU A 34 7.59 6.84 0.39
CA LEU A 34 6.15 7.03 0.53
C LEU A 34 5.59 6.64 1.90
N TRP A 35 6.45 6.18 2.80
CA TRP A 35 6.02 5.83 4.15
C TRP A 35 5.28 6.97 4.83
N GLU A 36 5.82 8.17 4.75
CA GLU A 36 5.21 9.30 5.44
C GLU A 36 3.89 9.75 4.82
N TYR A 37 3.60 9.26 3.62
CA TYR A 37 2.32 9.56 2.97
C TYR A 37 1.29 8.47 3.17
N GLY A 38 1.60 7.51 4.03
CA GLY A 38 0.63 6.47 4.38
C GLY A 38 0.66 5.25 3.48
N PHE A 39 1.80 4.96 2.86
CA PHE A 39 1.95 3.77 2.03
C PHE A 39 2.69 2.68 2.80
N ILE A 40 2.16 1.46 2.77
CA ILE A 40 2.80 0.33 3.44
C ILE A 40 3.00 -0.81 2.46
N ARG A 41 4.08 -1.57 2.67
CA ARG A 41 4.36 -2.74 1.84
C ARG A 41 3.67 -3.95 2.45
N VAL A 42 2.84 -4.62 1.64
CA VAL A 42 2.06 -5.77 2.11
C VAL A 42 2.51 -7.06 1.44
N HIS A 43 3.33 -6.95 0.41
CA HIS A 43 3.76 -8.08 -0.39
C HIS A 43 5.01 -7.63 -1.14
N VAL A 44 5.85 -8.58 -1.57
CA VAL A 44 7.04 -8.21 -2.32
C VAL A 44 6.68 -7.38 -3.55
N ALA A 45 5.49 -7.62 -4.11
CA ALA A 45 5.05 -6.95 -5.31
C ALA A 45 4.06 -5.80 -5.08
N TYR A 46 3.66 -5.52 -3.84
CA TYR A 46 2.60 -4.53 -3.60
C TYR A 46 2.89 -3.58 -2.45
N VAL A 47 2.73 -2.29 -2.73
CA VAL A 47 2.76 -1.22 -1.73
C VAL A 47 1.40 -0.52 -1.81
N VAL A 48 0.74 -0.32 -0.68
CA VAL A 48 -0.65 0.11 -0.66
C VAL A 48 -0.82 1.40 0.12
N ASN A 49 -1.65 2.29 -0.42
CA ASN A 49 -2.05 3.53 0.25
C ASN A 49 -3.16 3.17 1.24
N ILE A 50 -2.88 3.33 2.55
CA ILE A 50 -3.83 2.87 3.57
C ILE A 50 -5.18 3.59 3.49
N ARG A 51 -5.22 4.77 2.91
CA ARG A 51 -6.47 5.51 2.76
C ARG A 51 -7.47 4.82 1.83
N TYR A 52 -6.97 3.90 1.01
CA TYR A 52 -7.84 3.16 0.09
C TYR A 52 -8.18 1.76 0.58
N ILE A 53 -7.71 1.38 1.76
CA ILE A 53 -8.02 0.07 2.31
C ILE A 53 -9.42 0.07 2.89
N LYS A 54 -10.27 -0.80 2.34
CA LYS A 54 -11.63 -1.00 2.84
C LYS A 54 -11.64 -2.01 3.96
N GLN A 55 -10.88 -3.08 3.79
CA GLN A 55 -10.88 -4.17 4.74
C GLN A 55 -9.53 -4.87 4.68
N ILE A 56 -8.99 -5.25 5.83
CA ILE A 56 -7.72 -5.95 5.88
C ILE A 56 -7.89 -7.26 6.65
N GLY A 57 -7.43 -8.36 6.04
CA GLY A 57 -7.52 -9.68 6.63
C GLY A 57 -6.15 -10.28 6.85
N LYS A 58 -6.12 -11.58 7.07
CA LYS A 58 -4.87 -12.28 7.37
C LYS A 58 -4.06 -12.58 6.13
N LYS A 59 -4.72 -12.84 5.01
CA LYS A 59 -4.04 -13.25 3.78
C LYS A 59 -4.22 -12.27 2.64
N GLU A 60 -5.15 -11.34 2.77
CA GLU A 60 -5.43 -10.40 1.70
C GLU A 60 -6.11 -9.17 2.26
N LEU A 61 -6.11 -8.11 1.47
CA LEU A 61 -6.84 -6.91 1.80
C LEU A 61 -7.71 -6.51 0.62
N ILE A 62 -8.71 -5.72 0.89
CA ILE A 62 -9.66 -5.27 -0.13
C ILE A 62 -9.64 -3.76 -0.16
N LEU A 63 -9.45 -3.19 -1.34
CA LEU A 63 -9.46 -1.75 -1.52
C LEU A 63 -10.89 -1.26 -1.70
N ARG A 64 -11.07 0.06 -1.64
CA ARG A 64 -12.40 0.65 -1.73
C ARG A 64 -13.08 0.41 -3.07
N ASP A 65 -12.31 0.15 -4.11
CA ASP A 65 -12.86 -0.18 -5.43
C ASP A 65 -13.02 -1.68 -5.63
N GLU A 66 -12.94 -2.46 -4.54
CA GLU A 66 -13.12 -3.91 -4.51
C GLU A 66 -11.92 -4.70 -5.06
N THR A 67 -10.81 -4.03 -5.36
CA THR A 67 -9.58 -4.73 -5.75
C THR A 67 -9.07 -5.54 -4.56
N VAL A 68 -8.73 -6.80 -4.80
CA VAL A 68 -8.19 -7.68 -3.77
C VAL A 68 -6.70 -7.85 -3.98
N LEU A 69 -5.92 -7.56 -2.94
CA LEU A 69 -4.46 -7.70 -3.00
C LEU A 69 -4.00 -8.69 -1.94
N PRO A 70 -3.02 -9.54 -2.27
CA PRO A 70 -2.52 -10.52 -1.31
C PRO A 70 -1.60 -9.89 -0.29
N ILE A 71 -1.62 -10.43 0.91
CA ILE A 71 -0.66 -10.07 1.95
C ILE A 71 0.28 -11.26 2.10
N SER A 72 1.56 -11.05 1.83
CA SER A 72 2.55 -12.10 1.94
C SER A 72 2.74 -12.51 3.40
N GLY A 73 2.97 -13.81 3.63
CA GLY A 73 3.21 -14.29 4.98
C GLY A 73 4.40 -13.62 5.65
N SER A 74 5.43 -13.31 4.87
CA SER A 74 6.62 -12.65 5.41
C SER A 74 6.38 -11.17 5.76
N TYR A 75 5.31 -10.57 5.24
CA TYR A 75 4.99 -9.17 5.52
C TYR A 75 3.81 -9.00 6.46
N LYS A 76 3.20 -10.09 6.88
CA LYS A 76 1.93 -10.02 7.61
C LYS A 76 2.01 -9.22 8.90
N GLU A 77 2.99 -9.55 9.75
CA GLU A 77 3.14 -8.87 11.03
C GLU A 77 3.43 -7.39 10.85
N GLU A 78 4.36 -7.10 9.96
CA GLU A 78 4.76 -5.73 9.68
C GLU A 78 3.61 -4.94 9.09
N THR A 79 2.84 -5.57 8.21
CA THR A 79 1.67 -4.93 7.59
C THR A 79 0.67 -4.49 8.64
N MET A 80 0.32 -5.39 9.57
CA MET A 80 -0.66 -5.07 10.58
C MET A 80 -0.16 -3.99 11.53
N LYS A 81 1.12 -4.07 11.90
CA LYS A 81 1.73 -3.08 12.78
C LYS A 81 1.72 -1.69 12.14
N ASN A 82 2.17 -1.64 10.88
CA ASN A 82 2.26 -0.37 10.18
C ASN A 82 0.88 0.22 9.89
N TYR A 83 -0.07 -0.65 9.55
CA TYR A 83 -1.43 -0.21 9.29
C TYR A 83 -2.02 0.48 10.51
N LYS A 84 -1.88 -0.15 11.68
CA LYS A 84 -2.40 0.43 12.92
C LYS A 84 -1.72 1.75 13.25
N MET A 85 -0.42 1.79 13.10
CA MET A 85 0.35 3.00 13.41
C MET A 85 -0.05 4.16 12.53
N LEU A 86 -0.12 3.94 11.22
CA LEU A 86 -0.48 5.00 10.29
C LEU A 86 -1.94 5.41 10.39
N LEU A 87 -2.81 4.45 10.69
CA LEU A 87 -4.21 4.74 10.89
C LEU A 87 -4.41 5.70 12.05
N GLU A 88 -3.66 5.49 13.14
CA GLU A 88 -3.73 6.39 14.28
C GLU A 88 -3.21 7.78 13.94
N ARG A 89 -2.15 7.85 13.14
CA ARG A 89 -1.62 9.14 12.71
C ARG A 89 -2.65 9.92 11.91
N ILE A 90 -3.37 9.23 11.02
CA ILE A 90 -4.42 9.87 10.24
C ILE A 90 -5.56 10.36 11.14
N ARG A 91 -5.95 9.53 12.12
CA ARG A 91 -7.08 9.88 12.98
C ARG A 91 -6.77 11.05 13.92
N TYR A 92 -5.56 11.08 14.46
CA TYR A 92 -5.24 12.08 15.49
C TYR A 92 -4.32 13.18 14.99
N GLY A 93 -3.39 12.85 14.10
CA GLY A 93 -2.41 13.81 13.63
C GLY A 93 -2.96 14.77 12.59
N GLU A 94 -3.81 14.27 11.70
CA GLU A 94 -4.31 15.09 10.60
C GLU A 94 -5.55 15.89 10.94
N SER A 95 -6.12 15.64 12.10
CA SER A 95 -7.32 16.37 12.49
C SER A 95 -7.01 17.78 12.98
N ARG A 96 -5.74 18.10 13.08
CA ARG A 96 -5.33 19.42 13.55
C ARG A 96 -5.07 20.39 12.43
#